data_79560a5e9d7a644d7aef21af31aa4fee
#
_entry.id   79560a5e9d7a644d7aef21af31aa4fee
#
_cell.length_a   1.000
_cell.length_b   1.000
_cell.length_c   1.000
_cell.angle_alpha   90.00
_cell.angle_beta   90.00
_cell.angle_gamma   90.00
#
_symmetry.space_group_name_H-M   'P 1'
#
loop_
_entity.id
_entity.type
_entity.pdbx_description
1 polymer ?
#
loop_
_entity_poly.entity_id
_entity_poly.type
_entity_poly.pdbx_seq_one_letter_code
_entity_poly.pdbx_strand_id
1 'polypeptide(L)'
;MGINGLTQLIKKNAPGAIETTNLHKISGSKVAIDSSLFIYKALTCRHSPHTITTTSTTSSTPHSSTMTDGASKDAEVSEEVTKPKDTSHITSIFYKTINYLAVNIEPIYIFDGKPPEAKKAVIQQRRAKSQENQKLMLTAKTSGEKDKFEKQSFRMTREHIDDIKKLLDLMGVSYLHADGEAEAYASELCRIGYVDYVVTEDMDTLAFGAPKMIRTNIDRSLKRSDLISIIDLSKILETFELSYDEFLEVCIMSGCDYCSNISRIGPAKSYSFIKEFKNIEEAIVKKKLDIPVDYVEKVCLSRKLFKMYPGSLKIEKLDIQ
;
A
#
# COMPACT_ATOMS: atom_id res chain seq x y z
N MET A 1 1.83 6.04 -3.40
CA MET A 1 3.17 5.80 -2.85
C MET A 1 4.04 5.29 -3.98
N GLY A 2 5.34 5.19 -3.81
CA GLY A 2 6.26 4.76 -4.83
C GLY A 2 6.64 5.81 -5.86
N ILE A 3 6.97 5.40 -7.07
CA ILE A 3 7.52 6.25 -8.12
C ILE A 3 6.55 7.34 -8.53
N ASN A 4 6.94 8.58 -8.29
CA ASN A 4 6.10 9.74 -8.51
C ASN A 4 5.69 9.89 -9.99
N GLY A 5 4.38 9.92 -10.26
CA GLY A 5 3.84 10.17 -11.60
C GLY A 5 4.00 9.02 -12.60
N LEU A 6 4.52 7.86 -12.21
CA LEU A 6 4.67 6.71 -13.10
C LEU A 6 3.31 6.23 -13.67
N THR A 7 2.27 6.21 -12.84
CA THR A 7 0.90 5.87 -13.30
C THR A 7 0.44 6.79 -14.43
N GLN A 8 0.68 8.10 -14.33
CA GLN A 8 0.31 9.07 -15.35
C GLN A 8 1.13 8.89 -16.63
N LEU A 9 2.42 8.58 -16.50
CA LEU A 9 3.30 8.29 -17.62
C LEU A 9 2.78 7.07 -18.42
N ILE A 10 2.46 5.96 -17.72
CA ILE A 10 1.94 4.73 -18.32
C ILE A 10 0.58 4.99 -18.98
N LYS A 11 -0.36 5.64 -18.29
CA LYS A 11 -1.68 6.00 -18.84
C LYS A 11 -1.57 6.79 -20.15
N LYS A 12 -0.62 7.71 -20.23
CA LYS A 12 -0.44 8.59 -21.38
C LYS A 12 0.23 7.87 -22.56
N ASN A 13 1.27 7.08 -22.30
CA ASN A 13 2.13 6.56 -23.36
C ASN A 13 1.95 5.07 -23.64
N ALA A 14 1.41 4.30 -22.67
CA ALA A 14 1.13 2.86 -22.82
C ALA A 14 -0.25 2.50 -22.24
N PRO A 15 -1.36 3.14 -22.68
CA PRO A 15 -2.70 2.86 -22.15
C PRO A 15 -3.11 1.40 -22.31
N GLY A 16 -2.67 0.72 -23.37
CA GLY A 16 -2.93 -0.71 -23.61
C GLY A 16 -2.27 -1.66 -22.60
N ALA A 17 -1.33 -1.17 -21.78
CA ALA A 17 -0.75 -1.94 -20.69
C ALA A 17 -1.62 -1.96 -19.41
N ILE A 18 -2.72 -1.19 -19.40
CA ILE A 18 -3.66 -1.12 -18.26
C ILE A 18 -5.00 -1.66 -18.73
N GLU A 19 -5.37 -2.83 -18.21
CA GLU A 19 -6.69 -3.42 -18.44
C GLU A 19 -7.59 -3.17 -17.23
N THR A 20 -8.75 -2.53 -17.44
CA THR A 20 -9.77 -2.36 -16.39
C THR A 20 -10.82 -3.45 -16.54
N THR A 21 -11.00 -4.25 -15.50
CA THR A 21 -11.88 -5.42 -15.50
C THR A 21 -12.41 -5.71 -14.09
N ASN A 22 -13.16 -6.80 -13.91
CA ASN A 22 -13.61 -7.27 -12.60
C ASN A 22 -12.81 -8.49 -12.12
N LEU A 23 -12.97 -8.84 -10.85
CA LEU A 23 -12.26 -9.97 -10.23
C LEU A 23 -12.54 -11.32 -10.90
N HIS A 24 -13.71 -11.53 -11.49
CA HIS A 24 -14.04 -12.80 -12.16
C HIS A 24 -13.11 -13.10 -13.36
N LYS A 25 -12.51 -12.08 -13.97
CA LYS A 25 -11.56 -12.24 -15.07
C LYS A 25 -10.32 -13.04 -14.65
N ILE A 26 -9.95 -12.97 -13.39
CA ILE A 26 -8.77 -13.64 -12.83
C ILE A 26 -9.15 -14.81 -11.90
N SER A 27 -10.37 -15.35 -12.04
CA SER A 27 -10.80 -16.54 -11.30
C SER A 27 -9.82 -17.72 -11.53
N GLY A 28 -9.52 -18.44 -10.47
CA GLY A 28 -8.55 -19.54 -10.48
C GLY A 28 -7.10 -19.12 -10.32
N SER A 29 -6.82 -17.81 -10.22
CA SER A 29 -5.46 -17.31 -10.02
C SER A 29 -5.06 -17.25 -8.55
N LYS A 30 -3.75 -17.23 -8.32
CA LYS A 30 -3.11 -17.01 -7.03
C LYS A 30 -2.52 -15.59 -7.00
N VAL A 31 -2.77 -14.86 -5.91
CA VAL A 31 -2.36 -13.45 -5.81
C VAL A 31 -1.57 -13.18 -4.54
N ALA A 32 -0.43 -12.47 -4.66
CA ALA A 32 0.32 -11.96 -3.52
C ALA A 32 -0.22 -10.57 -3.14
N ILE A 33 -0.60 -10.38 -1.88
CA ILE A 33 -1.20 -9.14 -1.37
C ILE A 33 -0.24 -8.46 -0.42
N ASP A 34 0.13 -7.21 -0.72
CA ASP A 34 0.84 -6.33 0.20
C ASP A 34 -0.07 -6.01 1.41
N SER A 35 0.19 -6.69 2.54
CA SER A 35 -0.63 -6.60 3.74
C SER A 35 -0.59 -5.22 4.37
N SER A 36 0.60 -4.61 4.46
CA SER A 36 0.80 -3.35 5.17
C SER A 36 0.01 -2.21 4.56
N LEU A 37 -0.01 -2.14 3.23
CA LEU A 37 -0.77 -1.11 2.52
C LEU A 37 -2.28 -1.27 2.71
N PHE A 38 -2.79 -2.52 2.71
CA PHE A 38 -4.22 -2.77 2.89
C PHE A 38 -4.69 -2.50 4.31
N ILE A 39 -3.91 -2.90 5.33
CA ILE A 39 -4.18 -2.59 6.73
C ILE A 39 -4.19 -1.07 6.95
N TYR A 40 -3.18 -0.37 6.41
CA TYR A 40 -3.10 1.09 6.50
C TYR A 40 -4.33 1.77 5.87
N LYS A 41 -4.75 1.35 4.68
CA LYS A 41 -5.96 1.86 4.03
C LYS A 41 -7.22 1.62 4.85
N ALA A 42 -7.40 0.41 5.38
CA ALA A 42 -8.55 0.08 6.21
C ALA A 42 -8.67 0.99 7.42
N LEU A 43 -7.54 1.31 8.06
CA LEU A 43 -7.49 2.16 9.24
C LEU A 43 -7.63 3.66 8.93
N THR A 44 -7.23 4.12 7.74
CA THR A 44 -7.28 5.55 7.36
C THR A 44 -8.55 5.95 6.59
N CYS A 45 -9.27 5.01 5.97
CA CYS A 45 -10.49 5.29 5.21
C CYS A 45 -11.76 5.49 6.06
N ARG A 46 -11.68 5.43 7.38
CA ARG A 46 -12.78 5.41 8.33
C ARG A 46 -13.63 6.66 8.47
N HIS A 47 -13.15 7.79 8.05
CA HIS A 47 -13.75 9.08 8.38
C HIS A 47 -14.80 9.56 7.36
N SER A 48 -15.58 8.62 6.77
CA SER A 48 -16.87 8.97 6.21
C SER A 48 -17.93 8.48 7.19
N PRO A 49 -18.77 9.35 7.77
CA PRO A 49 -19.81 8.96 8.71
C PRO A 49 -20.93 8.21 7.98
N HIS A 50 -20.78 6.93 7.75
CA HIS A 50 -21.92 6.06 7.56
C HIS A 50 -22.39 5.61 8.94
N THR A 51 -23.27 6.41 9.52
CA THR A 51 -24.07 6.07 10.68
C THR A 51 -24.86 4.80 10.37
N ILE A 52 -24.38 3.67 10.87
CA ILE A 52 -25.25 2.49 11.00
C ILE A 52 -26.17 2.82 12.17
N THR A 53 -27.37 3.30 11.85
CA THR A 53 -28.45 3.46 12.82
C THR A 53 -28.94 2.04 13.17
N THR A 54 -28.36 1.46 14.21
CA THR A 54 -29.00 0.31 14.88
C THR A 54 -30.22 0.86 15.61
N THR A 55 -31.39 0.72 15.01
CA THR A 55 -32.67 0.87 15.68
C THR A 55 -32.82 -0.25 16.71
N SER A 56 -32.40 0.02 17.93
CA SER A 56 -32.78 -0.79 19.08
C SER A 56 -34.22 -0.40 19.43
N THR A 57 -35.18 -1.21 19.01
CA THR A 57 -36.57 -1.18 19.52
C THR A 57 -36.54 -1.67 20.96
N THR A 58 -36.47 -0.75 21.91
CA THR A 58 -36.85 -1.02 23.31
C THR A 58 -38.33 -0.75 23.47
N SER A 59 -39.10 -1.82 23.59
CA SER A 59 -40.50 -1.74 24.06
C SER A 59 -40.49 -1.40 25.55
N SER A 60 -40.90 -0.20 25.86
CA SER A 60 -41.18 0.26 27.22
C SER A 60 -42.60 -0.12 27.65
N THR A 61 -42.72 -0.94 28.67
CA THR A 61 -43.95 -1.04 29.49
C THR A 61 -43.72 -0.26 30.78
N PRO A 62 -44.69 0.54 31.23
CA PRO A 62 -44.58 1.30 32.45
C PRO A 62 -45.15 0.52 33.65
N HIS A 63 -44.40 0.40 34.75
CA HIS A 63 -44.97 0.12 36.05
C HIS A 63 -44.50 1.15 37.08
N SER A 64 -45.50 1.69 37.74
CA SER A 64 -45.45 2.72 38.77
C SER A 64 -45.09 2.20 40.15
N SER A 65 -44.66 3.18 40.98
CA SER A 65 -44.70 3.24 42.46
C SER A 65 -43.53 2.58 43.20
N THR A 66 -42.88 3.12 44.21
CA THR A 66 -43.15 4.05 45.31
C THR A 66 -41.80 4.33 46.02
N MET A 67 -41.71 5.49 46.65
CA MET A 67 -40.56 5.98 47.47
C MET A 67 -40.19 5.07 48.66
N THR A 68 -38.86 5.03 48.97
CA THR A 68 -38.40 5.17 50.37
C THR A 68 -36.92 5.61 50.40
N ASP A 69 -36.62 6.57 51.31
CA ASP A 69 -35.36 7.16 51.60
C ASP A 69 -34.34 6.13 52.18
N GLY A 70 -33.07 6.30 51.83
CA GLY A 70 -31.95 5.60 52.49
C GLY A 70 -30.62 6.11 52.03
N ALA A 71 -30.03 7.05 52.76
CA ALA A 71 -28.70 7.56 52.49
C ALA A 71 -27.62 6.50 52.77
N SER A 72 -26.81 6.17 51.79
CA SER A 72 -25.49 5.59 52.02
C SER A 72 -24.49 6.14 50.98
N LYS A 73 -23.39 6.65 51.53
CA LYS A 73 -22.23 7.10 50.75
C LYS A 73 -21.59 5.91 50.07
N ASP A 74 -21.68 5.84 48.79
CA ASP A 74 -20.91 4.90 47.98
C ASP A 74 -19.87 5.68 47.16
N ALA A 75 -18.66 5.17 47.28
CA ALA A 75 -17.49 5.68 46.57
C ALA A 75 -17.71 5.62 45.05
N GLU A 76 -17.55 6.74 44.40
CA GLU A 76 -17.48 6.80 42.92
C GLU A 76 -16.24 6.02 42.46
N VAL A 77 -16.45 4.76 42.08
CA VAL A 77 -15.53 4.04 41.24
C VAL A 77 -15.74 4.61 39.81
N SER A 78 -14.86 5.49 39.40
CA SER A 78 -14.82 5.95 38.02
C SER A 78 -14.51 4.74 37.11
N GLU A 79 -15.52 4.10 36.58
CA GLU A 79 -15.36 3.20 35.46
C GLU A 79 -14.77 4.03 34.30
N GLU A 80 -13.49 3.83 34.05
CA GLU A 80 -12.86 4.28 32.82
C GLU A 80 -13.58 3.61 31.67
N VAL A 81 -14.52 4.32 31.03
CA VAL A 81 -15.18 3.87 29.81
C VAL A 81 -14.12 3.77 28.72
N THR A 82 -13.47 2.61 28.65
CA THR A 82 -12.52 2.29 27.59
C THR A 82 -13.25 2.40 26.25
N LYS A 83 -12.83 3.36 25.42
CA LYS A 83 -13.36 3.49 24.07
C LYS A 83 -13.25 2.12 23.36
N PRO A 84 -14.30 1.65 22.68
CA PRO A 84 -14.25 0.36 21.99
C PRO A 84 -13.05 0.32 21.04
N LYS A 85 -12.28 -0.78 21.13
CA LYS A 85 -11.09 -1.01 20.28
C LYS A 85 -11.51 -0.97 18.82
N ASP A 86 -10.72 -0.26 18.01
CA ASP A 86 -10.93 -0.16 16.59
C ASP A 86 -10.65 -1.49 15.87
N THR A 87 -11.67 -2.11 15.28
CA THR A 87 -11.61 -3.40 14.57
C THR A 87 -11.84 -3.28 13.06
N SER A 88 -11.83 -2.06 12.48
CA SER A 88 -12.16 -1.87 11.05
C SER A 88 -11.14 -2.52 10.11
N HIS A 89 -9.89 -2.60 10.51
CA HIS A 89 -8.87 -3.31 9.74
C HIS A 89 -9.23 -4.79 9.63
N ILE A 90 -9.67 -5.43 10.72
CA ILE A 90 -10.11 -6.82 10.74
C ILE A 90 -11.29 -7.00 9.78
N THR A 91 -12.35 -6.18 9.94
CA THR A 91 -13.54 -6.23 9.11
C THR A 91 -13.22 -6.01 7.63
N SER A 92 -12.38 -5.02 7.31
CA SER A 92 -12.00 -4.69 5.94
C SER A 92 -11.22 -5.81 5.26
N ILE A 93 -10.24 -6.40 5.96
CA ILE A 93 -9.44 -7.51 5.43
C ILE A 93 -10.30 -8.77 5.30
N PHE A 94 -11.18 -9.05 6.27
CA PHE A 94 -12.12 -10.17 6.22
C PHE A 94 -12.97 -10.13 4.94
N TYR A 95 -13.70 -9.04 4.71
CA TYR A 95 -14.56 -8.93 3.51
C TYR A 95 -13.74 -8.94 2.21
N LYS A 96 -12.56 -8.34 2.20
CA LYS A 96 -11.69 -8.38 1.03
C LYS A 96 -11.25 -9.82 0.73
N THR A 97 -10.86 -10.57 1.74
CA THR A 97 -10.46 -11.98 1.61
C THR A 97 -11.64 -12.83 1.11
N ILE A 98 -12.83 -12.67 1.71
CA ILE A 98 -14.05 -13.35 1.25
C ILE A 98 -14.34 -13.05 -0.22
N ASN A 99 -14.19 -11.80 -0.67
CA ASN A 99 -14.43 -11.44 -2.06
C ASN A 99 -13.46 -12.14 -3.03
N TYR A 100 -12.19 -12.37 -2.65
CA TYR A 100 -11.26 -13.16 -3.44
C TYR A 100 -11.66 -14.64 -3.47
N LEU A 101 -11.92 -15.23 -2.30
CA LEU A 101 -12.30 -16.64 -2.19
C LEU A 101 -13.62 -16.95 -2.92
N ALA A 102 -14.61 -16.03 -2.86
CA ALA A 102 -15.90 -16.19 -3.53
C ALA A 102 -15.79 -16.28 -5.06
N VAL A 103 -14.75 -15.74 -5.65
CA VAL A 103 -14.47 -15.83 -7.09
C VAL A 103 -13.35 -16.82 -7.42
N ASN A 104 -13.04 -17.73 -6.50
CA ASN A 104 -12.00 -18.76 -6.65
C ASN A 104 -10.61 -18.17 -6.91
N ILE A 105 -10.24 -17.09 -6.21
CA ILE A 105 -8.89 -16.56 -6.20
C ILE A 105 -8.23 -16.94 -4.88
N GLU A 106 -7.00 -17.45 -4.92
CA GLU A 106 -6.19 -17.80 -3.75
C GLU A 106 -5.35 -16.60 -3.31
N PRO A 107 -5.69 -15.89 -2.21
CA PRO A 107 -4.90 -14.79 -1.70
C PRO A 107 -3.78 -15.28 -0.78
N ILE A 108 -2.58 -14.76 -0.97
CA ILE A 108 -1.43 -14.93 -0.08
C ILE A 108 -1.03 -13.56 0.44
N TYR A 109 -1.11 -13.34 1.74
CA TYR A 109 -0.76 -12.06 2.36
C TYR A 109 0.74 -11.99 2.63
N ILE A 110 1.40 -10.92 2.19
CA ILE A 110 2.83 -10.70 2.41
C ILE A 110 3.01 -9.60 3.45
N PHE A 111 3.69 -9.92 4.54
CA PHE A 111 4.03 -8.97 5.60
C PHE A 111 5.46 -8.48 5.46
N ASP A 112 5.67 -7.18 5.71
CA ASP A 112 7.00 -6.57 5.68
C ASP A 112 7.92 -7.16 6.75
N GLY A 113 9.17 -7.32 6.37
CA GLY A 113 10.29 -7.58 7.25
C GLY A 113 11.05 -6.30 7.63
N LYS A 114 12.36 -6.40 7.75
CA LYS A 114 13.22 -5.27 8.08
C LYS A 114 13.50 -4.42 6.84
N PRO A 115 13.09 -3.13 6.84
CA PRO A 115 13.36 -2.27 5.70
C PRO A 115 14.87 -2.09 5.46
N PRO A 116 15.32 -1.94 4.20
CA PRO A 116 16.73 -1.70 3.89
C PRO A 116 17.22 -0.38 4.46
N GLU A 117 18.53 -0.31 4.76
CA GLU A 117 19.18 0.88 5.34
C GLU A 117 18.90 2.15 4.51
N ALA A 118 18.92 2.05 3.19
CA ALA A 118 18.65 3.16 2.29
C ALA A 118 17.27 3.81 2.47
N LYS A 119 16.29 3.06 2.96
CA LYS A 119 14.93 3.57 3.22
C LYS A 119 14.81 4.30 4.57
N LYS A 120 15.83 4.22 5.44
CA LYS A 120 15.80 4.84 6.77
C LYS A 120 15.52 6.34 6.73
N ALA A 121 16.16 7.06 5.82
CA ALA A 121 15.97 8.52 5.69
C ALA A 121 14.51 8.87 5.35
N VAL A 122 13.91 8.16 4.40
CA VAL A 122 12.50 8.34 4.00
C VAL A 122 11.56 7.97 5.15
N ILE A 123 11.85 6.89 5.87
CA ILE A 123 11.07 6.48 7.05
C ILE A 123 11.13 7.55 8.14
N GLN A 124 12.31 8.12 8.40
CA GLN A 124 12.47 9.21 9.37
C GLN A 124 11.71 10.46 8.94
N GLN A 125 11.78 10.84 7.67
CA GLN A 125 11.03 11.96 7.13
C GLN A 125 9.51 11.75 7.24
N ARG A 126 9.01 10.56 6.92
CA ARG A 126 7.60 10.19 7.09
C ARG A 126 7.18 10.24 8.57
N ARG A 127 8.07 9.81 9.50
CA ARG A 127 7.83 9.91 10.94
C ARG A 127 7.77 11.35 11.44
N ALA A 128 8.71 12.20 11.02
CA ALA A 128 8.71 13.62 11.38
C ALA A 128 7.43 14.32 10.89
N LYS A 129 7.03 14.08 9.63
CA LYS A 129 5.80 14.63 9.07
C LYS A 129 4.55 14.14 9.81
N SER A 130 4.51 12.86 10.20
CA SER A 130 3.40 12.33 11.01
C SER A 130 3.32 13.00 12.39
N GLN A 131 4.46 13.27 13.05
CA GLN A 131 4.50 14.00 14.32
C GLN A 131 4.07 15.46 14.17
N GLU A 132 4.47 16.12 13.09
CA GLU A 132 4.01 17.46 12.76
C GLU A 132 2.49 17.50 12.56
N ASN A 133 1.93 16.57 11.80
CA ASN A 133 0.49 16.45 11.61
C ASN A 133 -0.26 16.19 12.93
N GLN A 134 0.32 15.43 13.87
CA GLN A 134 -0.25 15.28 15.21
C GLN A 134 -0.35 16.60 15.97
N LYS A 135 0.69 17.44 15.88
CA LYS A 135 0.66 18.78 16.50
C LYS A 135 -0.38 19.67 15.82
N LEU A 136 -0.45 19.66 14.47
CA LEU A 136 -1.43 20.43 13.71
C LEU A 136 -2.87 19.99 14.01
N MET A 137 -3.11 18.69 14.25
CA MET A 137 -4.42 18.18 14.66
C MET A 137 -4.91 18.81 15.98
N LEU A 138 -4.02 19.04 16.94
CA LEU A 138 -4.36 19.67 18.22
C LEU A 138 -4.72 21.15 18.07
N THR A 139 -4.20 21.83 17.05
CA THR A 139 -4.42 23.25 16.78
C THR A 139 -5.44 23.50 15.67
N ALA A 140 -5.98 22.45 15.06
CA ALA A 140 -6.95 22.53 13.97
C ALA A 140 -8.26 23.18 14.43
N LYS A 141 -8.73 24.17 13.68
CA LYS A 141 -9.94 24.96 13.99
C LYS A 141 -11.23 24.35 13.47
N THR A 142 -11.13 23.50 12.44
CA THR A 142 -12.29 22.86 11.81
C THR A 142 -12.23 21.34 11.96
N SER A 143 -13.40 20.69 12.01
CA SER A 143 -13.49 19.22 12.03
C SER A 143 -12.80 18.59 10.82
N GLY A 144 -12.98 19.16 9.62
CA GLY A 144 -12.37 18.66 8.39
C GLY A 144 -10.84 18.72 8.38
N GLU A 145 -10.25 19.78 8.97
CA GLU A 145 -8.79 19.87 9.16
C GLU A 145 -8.31 18.83 10.16
N LYS A 146 -9.03 18.65 11.27
CA LYS A 146 -8.70 17.65 12.29
C LYS A 146 -8.71 16.25 11.70
N ASP A 147 -9.76 15.87 10.98
CA ASP A 147 -9.88 14.57 10.30
C ASP A 147 -8.75 14.35 9.27
N LYS A 148 -8.37 15.40 8.53
CA LYS A 148 -7.26 15.34 7.58
C LYS A 148 -5.93 15.07 8.27
N PHE A 149 -5.62 15.82 9.34
CA PHE A 149 -4.38 15.63 10.09
C PHE A 149 -4.34 14.30 10.85
N GLU A 150 -5.47 13.85 11.38
CA GLU A 150 -5.60 12.54 12.03
C GLU A 150 -5.25 11.41 11.05
N LYS A 151 -5.82 11.40 9.84
CA LYS A 151 -5.50 10.43 8.79
C LYS A 151 -4.01 10.46 8.40
N GLN A 152 -3.41 11.65 8.31
CA GLN A 152 -2.01 11.83 7.92
C GLN A 152 -1.03 11.54 9.05
N SER A 153 -1.48 11.58 10.30
CA SER A 153 -0.67 11.24 11.49
C SER A 153 -0.76 9.78 11.89
N PHE A 154 -1.73 9.05 11.34
CA PHE A 154 -1.98 7.66 11.68
C PHE A 154 -0.76 6.76 11.45
N ARG A 155 -0.52 5.84 12.37
CA ARG A 155 0.53 4.82 12.27
C ARG A 155 -0.05 3.44 12.56
N MET A 156 0.30 2.51 11.72
CA MET A 156 0.05 1.10 11.97
C MET A 156 0.92 0.61 13.13
N THR A 157 0.33 -0.14 14.05
CA THR A 157 1.01 -0.75 15.20
C THR A 157 1.23 -2.24 14.95
N ARG A 158 2.09 -2.85 15.77
CA ARG A 158 2.31 -4.30 15.76
C ARG A 158 1.00 -5.06 16.07
N GLU A 159 0.19 -4.54 16.99
CA GLU A 159 -1.09 -5.12 17.35
C GLU A 159 -2.05 -5.25 16.14
N HIS A 160 -2.12 -4.24 15.27
CA HIS A 160 -2.91 -4.32 14.04
C HIS A 160 -2.44 -5.45 13.11
N ILE A 161 -1.13 -5.70 13.04
CA ILE A 161 -0.56 -6.79 12.24
C ILE A 161 -0.92 -8.15 12.86
N ASP A 162 -0.78 -8.29 14.18
CA ASP A 162 -1.06 -9.53 14.91
C ASP A 162 -2.55 -9.87 14.85
N ASP A 163 -3.44 -8.86 14.93
CA ASP A 163 -4.88 -9.04 14.73
C ASP A 163 -5.19 -9.64 13.34
N ILE A 164 -4.50 -9.15 12.28
CA ILE A 164 -4.73 -9.67 10.91
C ILE A 164 -4.16 -11.07 10.74
N LYS A 165 -2.98 -11.38 11.28
CA LYS A 165 -2.45 -12.74 11.23
C LYS A 165 -3.40 -13.73 11.89
N LYS A 166 -3.89 -13.39 13.09
CA LYS A 166 -4.88 -14.22 13.78
C LYS A 166 -6.16 -14.40 12.97
N LEU A 167 -6.61 -13.35 12.26
CA LEU A 167 -7.75 -13.45 11.35
C LEU A 167 -7.46 -14.44 10.22
N LEU A 168 -6.30 -14.33 9.57
CA LEU A 168 -5.91 -15.20 8.45
C LEU A 168 -5.77 -16.66 8.90
N ASP A 169 -5.18 -16.91 10.08
CA ASP A 169 -5.11 -18.26 10.70
C ASP A 169 -6.51 -18.85 10.88
N LEU A 170 -7.45 -18.08 11.42
CA LEU A 170 -8.84 -18.51 11.63
C LEU A 170 -9.60 -18.76 10.31
N MET A 171 -9.22 -18.07 9.24
CA MET A 171 -9.81 -18.23 7.91
C MET A 171 -9.12 -19.34 7.09
N GLY A 172 -8.00 -19.91 7.55
CA GLY A 172 -7.19 -20.85 6.78
C GLY A 172 -6.54 -20.23 5.55
N VAL A 173 -6.17 -18.94 5.61
CA VAL A 173 -5.58 -18.20 4.49
C VAL A 173 -4.09 -18.03 4.72
N SER A 174 -3.30 -18.40 3.72
CA SER A 174 -1.84 -18.37 3.79
C SER A 174 -1.27 -16.96 3.84
N TYR A 175 -0.20 -16.80 4.59
CA TYR A 175 0.61 -15.58 4.58
C TYR A 175 2.10 -15.90 4.69
N LEU A 176 2.93 -14.93 4.26
CA LEU A 176 4.38 -15.05 4.24
C LEU A 176 5.00 -13.79 4.87
N HIS A 177 6.21 -13.95 5.39
CA HIS A 177 7.03 -12.85 5.88
C HIS A 177 8.18 -12.60 4.90
N ALA A 178 8.25 -11.37 4.40
CA ALA A 178 9.39 -10.92 3.63
C ALA A 178 10.59 -10.69 4.57
N ASP A 179 11.81 -11.01 4.10
CA ASP A 179 13.03 -10.62 4.81
C ASP A 179 13.24 -9.09 4.78
N GLY A 180 12.72 -8.43 3.75
CA GLY A 180 12.76 -7.00 3.50
C GLY A 180 11.36 -6.41 3.26
N GLU A 181 11.18 -5.79 2.10
CA GLU A 181 9.93 -5.14 1.71
C GLU A 181 8.95 -6.14 1.08
N ALA A 182 7.68 -6.06 1.48
CA ALA A 182 6.63 -6.95 0.98
C ALA A 182 6.46 -6.85 -0.55
N GLU A 183 6.59 -5.64 -1.11
CA GLU A 183 6.48 -5.42 -2.56
C GLU A 183 7.61 -6.12 -3.34
N ALA A 184 8.85 -6.09 -2.84
CA ALA A 184 9.97 -6.76 -3.46
C ALA A 184 9.80 -8.27 -3.43
N TYR A 185 9.37 -8.81 -2.28
CA TYR A 185 9.12 -10.24 -2.10
C TYR A 185 7.96 -10.73 -2.97
N ALA A 186 6.83 -10.01 -2.98
CA ALA A 186 5.67 -10.32 -3.81
C ALA A 186 6.00 -10.26 -5.31
N SER A 187 6.81 -9.28 -5.73
CA SER A 187 7.26 -9.15 -7.12
C SER A 187 8.08 -10.36 -7.56
N GLU A 188 8.98 -10.85 -6.69
CA GLU A 188 9.77 -12.04 -6.97
C GLU A 188 8.91 -13.30 -7.03
N LEU A 189 7.94 -13.49 -6.12
CA LEU A 189 6.98 -14.60 -6.19
C LEU A 189 6.21 -14.61 -7.51
N CYS A 190 5.83 -13.44 -8.00
CA CYS A 190 5.15 -13.31 -9.28
C CYS A 190 6.12 -13.59 -10.47
N ARG A 191 7.36 -13.16 -10.38
CA ARG A 191 8.38 -13.37 -11.41
C ARG A 191 8.74 -14.85 -11.58
N ILE A 192 8.82 -15.60 -10.48
CA ILE A 192 9.09 -17.06 -10.52
C ILE A 192 7.85 -17.91 -10.80
N GLY A 193 6.67 -17.28 -10.98
CA GLY A 193 5.42 -17.97 -11.28
C GLY A 193 4.75 -18.67 -10.09
N TYR A 194 5.13 -18.32 -8.85
CA TYR A 194 4.45 -18.85 -7.65
C TYR A 194 3.07 -18.22 -7.44
N VAL A 195 2.94 -16.95 -7.82
CA VAL A 195 1.66 -16.23 -7.91
C VAL A 195 1.50 -15.61 -9.30
N ASP A 196 0.27 -15.39 -9.73
CA ASP A 196 -0.04 -14.83 -11.05
C ASP A 196 0.00 -13.30 -11.04
N TYR A 197 -0.32 -12.68 -9.90
CA TYR A 197 -0.42 -11.22 -9.76
C TYR A 197 0.05 -10.76 -8.40
N VAL A 198 0.58 -9.52 -8.38
CA VAL A 198 0.82 -8.76 -7.13
C VAL A 198 -0.30 -7.74 -6.93
N VAL A 199 -0.95 -7.77 -5.78
CA VAL A 199 -2.05 -6.84 -5.43
C VAL A 199 -1.50 -5.76 -4.49
N THR A 200 -1.24 -4.59 -5.02
CA THR A 200 -0.76 -3.42 -4.28
C THR A 200 -1.15 -2.13 -4.98
N GLU A 201 -1.07 -1.00 -4.29
CA GLU A 201 -1.21 0.33 -4.89
C GLU A 201 0.15 0.99 -5.16
N ASP A 202 1.24 0.35 -4.74
CA ASP A 202 2.57 0.90 -4.89
C ASP A 202 3.19 0.56 -6.25
N MET A 203 3.60 1.59 -7.00
CA MET A 203 4.17 1.42 -8.34
C MET A 203 5.61 0.92 -8.31
N ASP A 204 6.25 0.90 -7.13
CA ASP A 204 7.59 0.34 -6.94
C ASP A 204 7.62 -1.16 -7.29
N THR A 205 6.47 -1.84 -7.18
CA THR A 205 6.25 -3.22 -7.61
C THR A 205 6.68 -3.47 -9.07
N LEU A 206 6.42 -2.53 -9.99
CA LEU A 206 6.88 -2.64 -11.38
C LEU A 206 8.41 -2.44 -11.49
N ALA A 207 8.98 -1.57 -10.65
CA ALA A 207 10.44 -1.39 -10.58
C ALA A 207 11.15 -2.59 -9.96
N PHE A 208 10.47 -3.37 -9.08
CA PHE A 208 10.93 -4.68 -8.62
C PHE A 208 10.74 -5.79 -9.66
N GLY A 209 10.16 -5.49 -10.82
CA GLY A 209 10.02 -6.41 -11.94
C GLY A 209 8.84 -7.36 -11.87
N ALA A 210 7.80 -7.06 -11.09
CA ALA A 210 6.57 -7.84 -11.10
C ALA A 210 5.98 -7.88 -12.53
N PRO A 211 5.76 -9.04 -13.15
CA PRO A 211 5.20 -9.15 -14.49
C PRO A 211 3.81 -8.54 -14.60
N LYS A 212 2.98 -8.76 -13.58
CA LYS A 212 1.60 -8.26 -13.53
C LYS A 212 1.24 -7.79 -12.13
N MET A 213 0.71 -6.58 -12.03
CA MET A 213 0.17 -6.05 -10.79
C MET A 213 -1.30 -5.71 -10.91
N ILE A 214 -2.03 -5.85 -9.82
CA ILE A 214 -3.43 -5.46 -9.68
C ILE A 214 -3.52 -4.27 -8.74
N ARG A 215 -4.22 -3.24 -9.20
CA ARG A 215 -4.61 -2.09 -8.36
C ARG A 215 -6.12 -2.00 -8.26
N THR A 216 -6.61 -1.32 -7.23
CA THR A 216 -7.97 -0.80 -7.28
C THR A 216 -8.13 0.09 -8.49
N ASN A 217 -9.34 0.16 -9.03
CA ASN A 217 -9.61 0.86 -10.29
C ASN A 217 -8.91 2.23 -10.37
N ILE A 218 -8.02 2.36 -11.35
CA ILE A 218 -7.26 3.58 -11.61
C ILE A 218 -8.15 4.65 -12.26
N ASP A 219 -9.18 4.23 -12.99
CA ASP A 219 -10.14 5.15 -13.61
C ASP A 219 -11.24 5.55 -12.64
N ARG A 220 -11.02 6.70 -11.98
CA ARG A 220 -11.97 7.25 -11.01
C ARG A 220 -13.29 7.75 -11.63
N SER A 221 -13.39 7.83 -12.95
CA SER A 221 -14.64 8.18 -13.64
C SER A 221 -15.66 7.03 -13.57
N LEU A 222 -15.17 5.80 -13.50
CA LEU A 222 -15.98 4.60 -13.34
C LEU A 222 -16.20 4.37 -11.83
N LYS A 223 -17.34 4.83 -11.30
CA LYS A 223 -17.70 4.73 -9.86
C LYS A 223 -18.09 3.29 -9.44
N ARG A 224 -17.41 2.26 -9.95
CA ARG A 224 -17.68 0.85 -9.62
C ARG A 224 -16.58 0.32 -8.70
N SER A 225 -16.98 -0.16 -7.54
CA SER A 225 -16.07 -0.70 -6.51
C SER A 225 -15.57 -2.12 -6.82
N ASP A 226 -16.21 -2.81 -7.77
CA ASP A 226 -15.89 -4.17 -8.22
C ASP A 226 -14.83 -4.22 -9.32
N LEU A 227 -14.42 -3.05 -9.86
CA LEU A 227 -13.42 -2.97 -10.91
C LEU A 227 -12.00 -2.89 -10.34
N ILE A 228 -11.13 -3.65 -10.98
CA ILE A 228 -9.67 -3.66 -10.76
C ILE A 228 -8.97 -3.19 -12.03
N SER A 229 -7.74 -2.72 -11.88
CA SER A 229 -6.85 -2.42 -12.99
C SER A 229 -5.67 -3.38 -12.95
N ILE A 230 -5.52 -4.17 -14.00
CA ILE A 230 -4.35 -5.03 -14.21
C ILE A 230 -3.34 -4.25 -15.02
N ILE A 231 -2.11 -4.14 -14.53
CA ILE A 231 -1.00 -3.50 -15.22
C ILE A 231 -0.01 -4.58 -15.61
N ASP A 232 0.31 -4.64 -16.91
CA ASP A 232 1.21 -5.62 -17.50
C ASP A 232 2.56 -4.96 -17.83
N LEU A 233 3.63 -5.38 -17.15
CA LEU A 233 4.98 -4.82 -17.34
C LEU A 233 5.50 -5.09 -18.74
N SER A 234 5.25 -6.26 -19.33
CA SER A 234 5.75 -6.60 -20.66
C SER A 234 5.19 -5.65 -21.71
N LYS A 235 3.89 -5.31 -21.62
CA LYS A 235 3.25 -4.35 -22.53
C LYS A 235 3.77 -2.92 -22.34
N ILE A 236 4.16 -2.55 -21.10
CA ILE A 236 4.81 -1.27 -20.85
C ILE A 236 6.15 -1.21 -21.57
N LEU A 237 6.99 -2.23 -21.37
CA LEU A 237 8.33 -2.30 -21.95
C LEU A 237 8.28 -2.30 -23.48
N GLU A 238 7.38 -3.09 -24.07
CA GLU A 238 7.14 -3.13 -25.51
C GLU A 238 6.72 -1.76 -26.05
N THR A 239 5.71 -1.13 -25.43
CA THR A 239 5.18 0.17 -25.91
C THR A 239 6.20 1.31 -25.71
N PHE A 240 6.99 1.26 -24.64
CA PHE A 240 8.05 2.25 -24.39
C PHE A 240 9.29 2.01 -25.25
N GLU A 241 9.41 0.82 -25.85
CA GLU A 241 10.62 0.35 -26.56
C GLU A 241 11.85 0.41 -25.64
N LEU A 242 11.68 -0.06 -24.41
CA LEU A 242 12.73 -0.09 -23.38
C LEU A 242 12.95 -1.53 -22.91
N SER A 243 14.18 -1.86 -22.61
CA SER A 243 14.50 -3.02 -21.78
C SER A 243 14.03 -2.79 -20.35
N TYR A 244 13.93 -3.86 -19.55
CA TYR A 244 13.62 -3.73 -18.12
C TYR A 244 14.63 -2.85 -17.38
N ASP A 245 15.93 -2.98 -17.71
CA ASP A 245 16.98 -2.17 -17.10
C ASP A 245 16.82 -0.68 -17.42
N GLU A 246 16.50 -0.33 -18.65
CA GLU A 246 16.20 1.05 -19.05
C GLU A 246 14.92 1.57 -18.39
N PHE A 247 13.89 0.73 -18.26
CA PHE A 247 12.66 1.10 -17.51
C PHE A 247 12.98 1.37 -16.02
N LEU A 248 13.84 0.56 -15.41
CA LEU A 248 14.31 0.79 -14.05
C LEU A 248 15.05 2.12 -13.91
N GLU A 249 15.88 2.50 -14.89
CA GLU A 249 16.50 3.83 -14.96
C GLU A 249 15.45 4.95 -14.96
N VAL A 250 14.38 4.81 -15.77
CA VAL A 250 13.26 5.79 -15.77
C VAL A 250 12.64 5.88 -14.38
N CYS A 251 12.41 4.76 -13.71
CA CYS A 251 11.84 4.72 -12.37
C CYS A 251 12.72 5.42 -11.34
N ILE A 252 14.02 5.11 -11.32
CA ILE A 252 14.98 5.72 -10.39
C ILE A 252 15.12 7.22 -10.64
N MET A 253 15.28 7.63 -11.89
CA MET A 253 15.43 9.05 -12.26
C MET A 253 14.17 9.87 -11.95
N SER A 254 13.00 9.25 -12.00
CA SER A 254 11.71 9.88 -11.62
C SER A 254 11.56 10.12 -10.13
N GLY A 255 12.39 9.47 -9.32
CA GLY A 255 12.38 9.50 -7.87
C GLY A 255 11.61 8.34 -7.26
N CYS A 256 12.29 7.60 -6.40
CA CYS A 256 11.80 6.46 -5.65
C CYS A 256 12.15 6.59 -4.16
N ASP A 257 11.77 5.60 -3.35
CA ASP A 257 12.06 5.61 -1.89
C ASP A 257 13.57 5.56 -1.56
N TYR A 258 14.44 5.21 -2.52
CA TYR A 258 15.90 5.11 -2.32
C TYR A 258 16.67 6.27 -2.93
N CYS A 259 16.12 6.94 -3.94
CA CYS A 259 16.76 8.03 -4.65
C CYS A 259 15.72 9.11 -5.00
N SER A 260 15.93 10.33 -4.51
CA SER A 260 15.07 11.47 -4.87
C SER A 260 15.30 11.87 -6.32
N ASN A 261 14.27 12.35 -6.99
CA ASN A 261 14.41 12.86 -8.35
C ASN A 261 15.29 14.13 -8.42
N ILE A 262 15.89 14.35 -9.56
CA ILE A 262 16.59 15.60 -9.88
C ILE A 262 15.55 16.72 -9.99
N SER A 263 15.88 17.92 -9.50
CA SER A 263 14.98 19.08 -9.55
C SER A 263 14.43 19.31 -10.96
N ARG A 264 13.11 19.49 -11.08
CA ARG A 264 12.38 19.71 -12.33
C ARG A 264 12.42 18.56 -13.34
N ILE A 265 12.93 17.37 -12.93
CA ILE A 265 12.90 16.15 -13.74
C ILE A 265 11.92 15.18 -13.10
N GLY A 266 10.83 14.93 -13.80
CA GLY A 266 9.81 13.95 -13.43
C GLY A 266 9.70 12.88 -14.50
N PRO A 267 8.76 11.92 -14.37
CA PRO A 267 8.69 10.71 -15.19
C PRO A 267 8.72 10.95 -16.71
N ALA A 268 8.06 11.99 -17.21
CA ALA A 268 8.03 12.29 -18.64
C ALA A 268 9.42 12.67 -19.19
N LYS A 269 10.18 13.48 -18.43
CA LYS A 269 11.56 13.85 -18.81
C LYS A 269 12.50 12.67 -18.62
N SER A 270 12.36 11.92 -17.52
CA SER A 270 13.15 10.72 -17.26
C SER A 270 13.00 9.72 -18.37
N TYR A 271 11.75 9.45 -18.82
CA TYR A 271 11.48 8.58 -19.96
C TYR A 271 12.15 9.08 -21.25
N SER A 272 12.00 10.37 -21.58
CA SER A 272 12.62 10.95 -22.76
C SER A 272 14.15 10.84 -22.73
N PHE A 273 14.77 11.11 -21.59
CA PHE A 273 16.22 11.06 -21.45
C PHE A 273 16.74 9.62 -21.53
N ILE A 274 16.10 8.67 -20.85
CA ILE A 274 16.53 7.27 -20.91
C ILE A 274 16.29 6.67 -22.30
N LYS A 275 15.23 7.03 -22.98
CA LYS A 275 15.02 6.63 -24.38
C LYS A 275 16.15 7.13 -25.31
N GLU A 276 16.67 8.34 -25.06
CA GLU A 276 17.75 8.97 -25.82
C GLU A 276 19.13 8.45 -25.41
N PHE A 277 19.42 8.38 -24.10
CA PHE A 277 20.77 8.15 -23.57
C PHE A 277 21.01 6.77 -22.94
N LYS A 278 19.96 5.98 -22.76
CA LYS A 278 19.96 4.61 -22.22
C LYS A 278 20.21 4.46 -20.72
N ASN A 279 20.96 5.36 -20.11
CA ASN A 279 21.25 5.35 -18.67
C ASN A 279 21.27 6.76 -18.06
N ILE A 280 21.21 6.82 -16.72
CA ILE A 280 21.14 8.09 -15.98
C ILE A 280 22.46 8.86 -16.08
N GLU A 281 23.60 8.21 -16.02
CA GLU A 281 24.92 8.85 -16.04
C GLU A 281 25.17 9.61 -17.36
N GLU A 282 24.84 9.01 -18.50
CA GLU A 282 24.94 9.67 -19.79
C GLU A 282 23.95 10.83 -19.91
N ALA A 283 22.71 10.66 -19.42
CA ALA A 283 21.72 11.72 -19.39
C ALA A 283 22.22 12.93 -18.57
N ILE A 284 22.83 12.69 -17.41
CA ILE A 284 23.42 13.74 -16.56
C ILE A 284 24.48 14.54 -17.32
N VAL A 285 25.43 13.82 -17.94
CA VAL A 285 26.54 14.45 -18.67
C VAL A 285 26.05 15.22 -19.90
N LYS A 286 25.23 14.58 -20.75
CA LYS A 286 24.76 15.17 -22.02
C LYS A 286 23.82 16.36 -21.82
N LYS A 287 22.93 16.30 -20.82
CA LYS A 287 21.99 17.38 -20.49
C LYS A 287 22.54 18.37 -19.46
N LYS A 288 23.80 18.17 -18.98
CA LYS A 288 24.45 19.00 -17.95
C LYS A 288 23.54 19.25 -16.75
N LEU A 289 23.00 18.15 -16.20
CA LEU A 289 22.06 18.22 -15.10
C LEU A 289 22.78 18.58 -13.80
N ASP A 290 22.19 19.50 -13.04
CA ASP A 290 22.64 19.82 -11.68
C ASP A 290 22.13 18.76 -10.71
N ILE A 291 23.05 18.01 -10.10
CA ILE A 291 22.74 16.87 -9.24
C ILE A 291 23.39 17.03 -7.86
N PRO A 292 22.77 16.49 -6.79
CA PRO A 292 23.40 16.37 -5.49
C PRO A 292 24.69 15.50 -5.56
N VAL A 293 25.65 15.79 -4.69
CA VAL A 293 26.97 15.10 -4.67
C VAL A 293 26.83 13.59 -4.55
N ASP A 294 25.85 13.11 -3.76
CA ASP A 294 25.61 11.68 -3.47
C ASP A 294 24.61 11.01 -4.43
N TYR A 295 24.18 11.74 -5.49
CA TYR A 295 23.10 11.25 -6.36
C TYR A 295 23.48 9.96 -7.11
N VAL A 296 24.66 9.91 -7.70
CA VAL A 296 25.13 8.72 -8.47
C VAL A 296 25.28 7.49 -7.56
N GLU A 297 25.77 7.68 -6.34
CA GLU A 297 25.83 6.59 -5.35
C GLU A 297 24.44 6.06 -4.99
N LYS A 298 23.48 6.95 -4.80
CA LYS A 298 22.07 6.57 -4.54
C LYS A 298 21.46 5.86 -5.73
N VAL A 299 21.75 6.26 -6.96
CA VAL A 299 21.31 5.56 -8.17
C VAL A 299 21.87 4.14 -8.20
N CYS A 300 23.18 3.97 -7.99
CA CYS A 300 23.82 2.65 -7.95
C CYS A 300 23.22 1.76 -6.84
N LEU A 301 22.96 2.32 -5.67
CA LEU A 301 22.34 1.60 -4.57
C LEU A 301 20.89 1.21 -4.90
N SER A 302 20.12 2.11 -5.52
CA SER A 302 18.74 1.85 -5.94
C SER A 302 18.66 0.70 -6.94
N ARG A 303 19.54 0.66 -7.94
CA ARG A 303 19.65 -0.45 -8.90
C ARG A 303 19.86 -1.80 -8.19
N LYS A 304 20.76 -1.82 -7.19
CA LYS A 304 21.02 -3.04 -6.40
C LYS A 304 19.79 -3.47 -5.61
N LEU A 305 19.10 -2.53 -4.95
CA LEU A 305 17.94 -2.82 -4.13
C LEU A 305 16.75 -3.33 -4.95
N PHE A 306 16.45 -2.72 -6.09
CA PHE A 306 15.38 -3.20 -6.97
C PHE A 306 15.68 -4.58 -7.60
N LYS A 307 16.94 -4.99 -7.64
CA LYS A 307 17.36 -6.31 -8.14
C LYS A 307 17.72 -7.29 -7.01
N MET A 308 17.37 -7.00 -5.76
CA MET A 308 17.83 -7.73 -4.57
C MET A 308 17.42 -9.21 -4.52
N TYR A 309 16.31 -9.58 -5.15
CA TYR A 309 15.79 -10.96 -5.15
C TYR A 309 15.97 -11.73 -6.48
N PRO A 310 16.92 -11.46 -7.39
CA PRO A 310 16.99 -12.12 -8.69
C PRO A 310 17.26 -13.63 -8.53
N GLY A 311 16.22 -14.43 -8.62
CA GLY A 311 16.34 -15.89 -8.63
C GLY A 311 16.76 -16.57 -7.32
N SER A 312 16.73 -15.86 -6.20
CA SER A 312 17.16 -16.40 -4.90
C SER A 312 16.08 -17.17 -4.17
N LEU A 313 14.80 -16.88 -4.43
CA LEU A 313 13.66 -17.60 -3.85
C LEU A 313 13.47 -18.95 -4.57
N LYS A 314 13.57 -20.03 -3.82
CA LYS A 314 13.14 -21.36 -4.28
C LYS A 314 11.81 -21.68 -3.64
N ILE A 315 10.81 -22.03 -4.45
CA ILE A 315 9.44 -22.36 -3.99
C ILE A 315 9.46 -23.44 -2.90
N GLU A 316 10.36 -24.41 -3.02
CA GLU A 316 10.52 -25.50 -2.04
C GLU A 316 10.97 -25.03 -0.63
N LYS A 317 11.43 -23.78 -0.51
CA LYS A 317 11.87 -23.19 0.76
C LYS A 317 10.92 -22.12 1.30
N LEU A 318 9.74 -21.95 0.68
CA LEU A 318 8.77 -20.98 1.17
C LEU A 318 8.11 -21.51 2.44
N ASP A 319 8.29 -20.77 3.53
CA ASP A 319 7.64 -21.05 4.82
C ASP A 319 6.23 -20.45 4.75
N ILE A 320 5.26 -21.31 4.36
CA ILE A 320 3.84 -20.93 4.24
C ILE A 320 3.20 -21.27 5.59
N GLN A 321 2.85 -20.25 6.33
CA GLN A 321 2.10 -20.37 7.58
C GLN A 321 0.59 -20.29 7.33
#